data_fbda05ed63fd58662d260082ef5f7b0d
#
_entry.id   fbda05ed63fd58662d260082ef5f7b0d
#
_cell.length_a   1.000
_cell.length_b   1.000
_cell.length_c   1.000
_cell.angle_alpha   90.00
_cell.angle_beta   90.00
_cell.angle_gamma   90.00
#
_symmetry.space_group_name_H-M   'P 1'
#
loop_
_entity.id
_entity.type
_entity.pdbx_description
1 polymer ?
#
loop_
_entity_poly.entity_id
_entity_poly.type
_entity_poly.pdbx_seq_one_letter_code
_entity_poly.pdbx_strand_id
1 'polypeptide(L)'
;MHGGGIVRKGHFIVSKIIESNSRDLMMNECIFCRIVKGSLPASVVHRDGFCMAFMDIQPVNTGHVLVIPTDHVAYVADLDEDVGAHLFRIAQRIAVALPRSFMQCEGVNMFLADGVAAGQEVFHLHLHVFPRYRGDRFGFVWNSSLPHIPARDELDTVAENIKKALT
;
A
#
# COMPACT_ATOMS: atom_id res chain seq x y z
N MET A 1 -48.01 12.62 -32.79
CA MET A 1 -48.34 12.72 -31.35
C MET A 1 -47.12 12.36 -30.55
N HIS A 2 -46.70 13.33 -29.72
CA HIS A 2 -45.43 13.34 -28.98
C HIS A 2 -45.51 12.43 -27.75
N GLY A 3 -44.47 11.68 -27.50
CA GLY A 3 -44.23 10.99 -26.24
C GLY A 3 -42.75 11.13 -25.85
N GLY A 4 -42.42 12.24 -25.18
CA GLY A 4 -41.07 12.54 -24.75
C GLY A 4 -40.68 11.74 -23.54
N GLY A 5 -39.58 11.01 -23.65
CA GLY A 5 -38.92 10.32 -22.55
C GLY A 5 -38.08 11.27 -21.69
N ILE A 6 -38.57 11.61 -20.50
CA ILE A 6 -37.80 12.27 -19.45
C ILE A 6 -37.69 11.30 -18.29
N VAL A 7 -36.72 10.38 -18.33
CA VAL A 7 -36.25 9.65 -17.11
C VAL A 7 -34.81 9.21 -17.32
N ARG A 8 -33.82 10.10 -17.27
CA ARG A 8 -32.39 9.71 -17.20
C ARG A 8 -31.49 10.60 -16.34
N LYS A 9 -31.99 11.68 -15.78
CA LYS A 9 -31.14 12.56 -14.93
C LYS A 9 -31.14 12.20 -13.44
N GLY A 10 -32.18 11.58 -12.93
CA GLY A 10 -32.29 11.25 -11.49
C GLY A 10 -31.41 10.07 -11.04
N HIS A 11 -31.23 9.04 -11.88
CA HIS A 11 -30.44 7.87 -11.51
C HIS A 11 -28.92 8.16 -11.39
N PHE A 12 -28.42 9.09 -12.21
CA PHE A 12 -26.99 9.43 -12.21
C PHE A 12 -26.57 10.29 -11.01
N ILE A 13 -27.48 11.06 -10.47
CA ILE A 13 -27.21 11.92 -9.29
C ILE A 13 -27.29 11.09 -8.01
N VAL A 14 -28.26 10.18 -7.91
CA VAL A 14 -28.43 9.32 -6.73
C VAL A 14 -27.28 8.33 -6.59
N SER A 15 -26.79 7.72 -7.68
CA SER A 15 -25.64 6.82 -7.64
C SER A 15 -24.34 7.56 -7.21
N LYS A 16 -24.11 8.76 -7.72
CA LYS A 16 -22.95 9.57 -7.28
C LYS A 16 -23.02 9.99 -5.80
N ILE A 17 -24.21 10.27 -5.28
CA ILE A 17 -24.39 10.63 -3.86
C ILE A 17 -24.19 9.39 -2.97
N ILE A 18 -24.65 8.21 -3.38
CA ILE A 18 -24.44 6.97 -2.63
C ILE A 18 -22.97 6.57 -2.66
N GLU A 19 -22.28 6.69 -3.79
CA GLU A 19 -20.85 6.43 -3.91
C GLU A 19 -20.01 7.42 -3.09
N SER A 20 -20.37 8.71 -3.04
CA SER A 20 -19.67 9.70 -2.21
C SER A 20 -19.88 9.42 -0.72
N ASN A 21 -21.11 9.10 -0.30
CA ASN A 21 -21.40 8.77 1.09
C ASN A 21 -20.71 7.49 1.58
N SER A 22 -20.61 6.46 0.73
CA SER A 22 -19.89 5.23 1.09
C SER A 22 -18.37 5.42 1.15
N ARG A 23 -17.79 6.23 0.26
CA ARG A 23 -16.38 6.63 0.33
C ARG A 23 -16.08 7.44 1.59
N ASP A 24 -16.92 8.43 1.90
CA ASP A 24 -16.76 9.26 3.09
C ASP A 24 -16.90 8.46 4.39
N LEU A 25 -17.78 7.46 4.44
CA LEU A 25 -17.90 6.53 5.57
C LEU A 25 -16.64 5.67 5.71
N MET A 26 -16.17 5.03 4.63
CA MET A 26 -14.92 4.24 4.64
C MET A 26 -13.69 5.07 5.01
N MET A 27 -13.60 6.31 4.50
CA MET A 27 -12.50 7.23 4.84
C MET A 27 -12.53 7.69 6.30
N ASN A 28 -13.71 7.77 6.92
CA ASN A 28 -13.83 8.13 8.34
C ASN A 28 -13.51 6.97 9.28
N GLU A 29 -13.70 5.73 8.86
CA GLU A 29 -13.35 4.52 9.61
C GLU A 29 -11.88 4.14 9.46
N CYS A 30 -11.24 4.48 8.33
CA CYS A 30 -9.85 4.16 8.08
C CYS A 30 -8.90 4.99 8.95
N ILE A 31 -8.09 4.32 9.77
CA ILE A 31 -7.13 4.96 10.68
C ILE A 31 -6.12 5.83 9.91
N PHE A 32 -5.64 5.39 8.74
CA PHE A 32 -4.67 6.15 7.95
C PHE A 32 -5.30 7.38 7.28
N CYS A 33 -6.54 7.29 6.82
CA CYS A 33 -7.28 8.47 6.35
C CYS A 33 -7.45 9.52 7.46
N ARG A 34 -7.68 9.10 8.69
CA ARG A 34 -7.78 10.00 9.85
C ARG A 34 -6.44 10.64 10.18
N ILE A 35 -5.32 9.93 10.01
CA ILE A 35 -3.97 10.47 10.13
C ILE A 35 -3.71 11.51 9.03
N VAL A 36 -4.02 11.18 7.76
CA VAL A 36 -3.87 12.11 6.62
C VAL A 36 -4.69 13.39 6.84
N LYS A 37 -5.92 13.27 7.35
CA LYS A 37 -6.79 14.41 7.69
C LYS A 37 -6.34 15.19 8.93
N GLY A 38 -5.35 14.69 9.68
CA GLY A 38 -4.88 15.32 10.93
C GLY A 38 -5.82 15.14 12.13
N SER A 39 -6.81 14.25 12.03
CA SER A 39 -7.73 13.93 13.14
C SER A 39 -7.17 12.88 14.11
N LEU A 40 -6.06 12.22 13.74
CA LEU A 40 -5.25 11.38 14.62
C LEU A 40 -3.79 11.83 14.57
N PRO A 41 -3.06 11.81 15.71
CA PRO A 41 -1.67 12.16 15.75
C PRO A 41 -0.81 11.10 15.04
N ALA A 42 0.28 11.55 14.39
CA ALA A 42 1.32 10.68 13.84
C ALA A 42 2.66 11.43 13.85
N SER A 43 3.76 10.69 13.99
CA SER A 43 5.12 11.23 13.83
C SER A 43 5.49 11.25 12.36
N VAL A 44 5.21 12.37 11.69
CA VAL A 44 5.34 12.50 10.23
C VAL A 44 6.80 12.67 9.83
N VAL A 45 7.24 11.89 8.86
CA VAL A 45 8.59 11.93 8.25
C VAL A 45 8.58 12.71 6.94
N HIS A 46 7.52 12.54 6.15
CA HIS A 46 7.32 13.22 4.87
C HIS A 46 5.84 13.42 4.60
N ARG A 47 5.51 14.52 3.91
CA ARG A 47 4.16 14.77 3.40
C ARG A 47 4.23 15.64 2.16
N ASP A 48 3.48 15.25 1.13
CA ASP A 48 3.23 16.05 -0.07
C ASP A 48 1.77 15.85 -0.55
N GLY A 49 1.46 16.24 -1.78
CA GLY A 49 0.12 16.13 -2.35
C GLY A 49 -0.31 14.70 -2.72
N PHE A 50 0.62 13.76 -2.79
CA PHE A 50 0.37 12.40 -3.27
C PHE A 50 0.57 11.34 -2.19
N CYS A 51 1.48 11.56 -1.26
CA CYS A 51 1.79 10.60 -0.22
C CYS A 51 2.15 11.24 1.12
N MET A 52 2.07 10.40 2.15
CA MET A 52 2.50 10.71 3.50
C MET A 52 3.35 9.57 4.03
N ALA A 53 4.43 9.89 4.75
CA ALA A 53 5.23 8.92 5.47
C ALA A 53 5.27 9.27 6.96
N PHE A 54 5.05 8.27 7.82
CA PHE A 54 5.04 8.45 9.27
C PHE A 54 5.54 7.19 9.98
N MET A 55 5.93 7.36 11.26
CA MET A 55 6.44 6.25 12.07
C MET A 55 5.36 5.24 12.38
N ASP A 56 5.70 3.96 12.22
CA ASP A 56 4.85 2.87 12.69
C ASP A 56 4.85 2.83 14.23
N ILE A 57 3.66 2.70 14.84
CA ILE A 57 3.51 2.62 16.30
C ILE A 57 3.75 1.21 16.84
N GLN A 58 3.80 0.19 15.97
CA GLN A 58 4.16 -1.19 16.27
C GLN A 58 5.37 -1.62 15.43
N PRO A 59 6.52 -0.97 15.63
CA PRO A 59 7.64 -1.12 14.73
C PRO A 59 8.29 -2.50 14.81
N VAL A 60 8.71 -3.04 13.67
CA VAL A 60 9.62 -4.20 13.59
C VAL A 60 10.94 -3.87 14.29
N ASN A 61 11.51 -2.74 13.95
CA ASN A 61 12.69 -2.14 14.57
C ASN A 61 12.50 -0.63 14.69
N THR A 62 13.21 0.00 15.62
CA THR A 62 13.22 1.47 15.75
C THR A 62 13.61 2.11 14.42
N GLY A 63 12.77 2.99 13.90
CA GLY A 63 12.93 3.58 12.57
C GLY A 63 12.03 2.98 11.49
N HIS A 64 11.07 2.12 11.87
CA HIS A 64 10.06 1.62 10.95
C HIS A 64 9.12 2.75 10.51
N VAL A 65 9.06 2.99 9.22
CA VAL A 65 8.25 4.03 8.57
C VAL A 65 7.23 3.37 7.65
N LEU A 66 6.02 3.90 7.65
CA LEU A 66 4.97 3.57 6.68
C LEU A 66 4.90 4.69 5.65
N VAL A 67 4.86 4.36 4.36
CA VAL A 67 4.62 5.29 3.26
C VAL A 67 3.28 4.94 2.63
N ILE A 68 2.35 5.88 2.65
CA ILE A 68 0.97 5.67 2.20
C ILE A 68 0.56 6.71 1.14
N PRO A 69 -0.36 6.41 0.23
CA PRO A 69 -1.01 7.43 -0.58
C PRO A 69 -1.89 8.35 0.30
N THR A 70 -2.04 9.61 -0.08
CA THR A 70 -2.97 10.54 0.63
C THR A 70 -4.43 10.19 0.36
N ASP A 71 -4.72 9.68 -0.84
CA ASP A 71 -6.03 9.16 -1.18
C ASP A 71 -6.22 7.73 -0.66
N HIS A 72 -7.45 7.39 -0.29
CA HIS A 72 -7.76 6.07 0.20
C HIS A 72 -7.76 5.04 -0.94
N VAL A 73 -6.76 4.19 -0.94
CA VAL A 73 -6.63 3.04 -1.86
C VAL A 73 -6.33 1.81 -1.02
N ALA A 74 -7.14 0.76 -1.16
CA ALA A 74 -6.97 -0.45 -0.35
C ALA A 74 -5.93 -1.41 -0.95
N TYR A 75 -5.93 -1.58 -2.27
CA TYR A 75 -5.16 -2.60 -2.99
C TYR A 75 -4.27 -2.00 -4.08
N VAL A 76 -3.22 -2.73 -4.45
CA VAL A 76 -2.31 -2.34 -5.55
C VAL A 76 -3.06 -2.20 -6.88
N ALA A 77 -4.07 -3.03 -7.13
CA ALA A 77 -4.86 -3.00 -8.35
C ALA A 77 -5.65 -1.69 -8.56
N ASP A 78 -5.94 -0.98 -7.46
CA ASP A 78 -6.69 0.28 -7.47
C ASP A 78 -5.77 1.51 -7.42
N LEU A 79 -4.46 1.30 -7.28
CA LEU A 79 -3.47 2.37 -7.17
C LEU A 79 -3.13 2.94 -8.55
N ASP A 80 -3.17 4.25 -8.66
CA ASP A 80 -2.63 4.95 -9.82
C ASP A 80 -1.12 4.68 -9.98
N GLU A 81 -0.66 4.37 -11.19
CA GLU A 81 0.72 3.98 -11.46
C GLU A 81 1.73 5.09 -11.12
N ASP A 82 1.40 6.36 -11.41
CA ASP A 82 2.27 7.50 -11.10
C ASP A 82 2.38 7.72 -9.59
N VAL A 83 1.27 7.53 -8.86
CA VAL A 83 1.26 7.56 -7.39
C VAL A 83 2.08 6.40 -6.83
N GLY A 84 1.95 5.20 -7.39
CA GLY A 84 2.74 4.02 -7.00
C GLY A 84 4.25 4.24 -7.19
N ALA A 85 4.64 4.77 -8.35
CA ALA A 85 6.01 5.15 -8.63
C ALA A 85 6.53 6.23 -7.67
N HIS A 86 5.67 7.19 -7.30
CA HIS A 86 6.01 8.24 -6.36
C HIS A 86 6.20 7.70 -4.93
N LEU A 87 5.31 6.82 -4.47
CA LEU A 87 5.46 6.12 -3.18
C LEU A 87 6.81 5.41 -3.08
N PHE A 88 7.19 4.65 -4.11
CA PHE A 88 8.47 3.96 -4.13
C PHE A 88 9.65 4.94 -4.09
N ARG A 89 9.57 6.07 -4.79
CA ARG A 89 10.60 7.12 -4.77
C ARG A 89 10.80 7.71 -3.37
N ILE A 90 9.72 7.95 -2.62
CA ILE A 90 9.80 8.45 -1.24
C ILE A 90 10.34 7.35 -0.33
N ALA A 91 9.89 6.10 -0.47
CA ALA A 91 10.40 4.96 0.28
C ALA A 91 11.92 4.77 0.07
N GLN A 92 12.42 4.91 -1.16
CA GLN A 92 13.84 4.87 -1.48
C GLN A 92 14.62 5.97 -0.76
N ARG A 93 14.11 7.21 -0.74
CA ARG A 93 14.74 8.32 -0.01
C ARG A 93 14.84 8.04 1.49
N ILE A 94 13.77 7.49 2.07
CA ILE A 94 13.74 7.09 3.49
C ILE A 94 14.76 5.98 3.74
N ALA A 95 14.80 4.95 2.90
CA ALA A 95 15.75 3.85 3.02
C ALA A 95 17.22 4.31 2.99
N VAL A 96 17.54 5.30 2.13
CA VAL A 96 18.87 5.92 2.07
C VAL A 96 19.17 6.77 3.31
N ALA A 97 18.14 7.35 3.93
CA ALA A 97 18.30 8.18 5.12
C ALA A 97 18.49 7.35 6.41
N LEU A 98 17.85 6.16 6.50
CA LEU A 98 17.88 5.33 7.70
C LEU A 98 19.29 5.03 8.22
N PRO A 99 20.27 4.54 7.42
CA PRO A 99 21.62 4.26 7.90
C PRO A 99 22.36 5.50 8.41
N ARG A 100 21.95 6.71 8.01
CA ARG A 100 22.54 7.97 8.45
C ARG A 100 21.88 8.54 9.71
N SER A 101 20.68 8.02 10.05
CA SER A 101 19.86 8.50 11.16
C SER A 101 19.98 7.62 12.41
N PHE A 102 20.38 6.37 12.26
CA PHE A 102 20.44 5.37 13.33
C PHE A 102 21.81 4.71 13.42
N MET A 103 22.23 4.39 14.65
CA MET A 103 23.51 3.71 14.89
C MET A 103 23.48 2.22 14.49
N GLN A 104 22.29 1.60 14.45
CA GLN A 104 22.14 0.19 14.05
C GLN A 104 21.23 0.08 12.83
N CYS A 105 21.81 0.18 11.65
CA CYS A 105 21.14 -0.10 10.39
C CYS A 105 22.17 -0.66 9.41
N GLU A 106 22.21 -1.98 9.29
CA GLU A 106 23.10 -2.70 8.37
C GLU A 106 22.44 -2.98 7.02
N GLY A 107 21.13 -2.82 6.96
CA GLY A 107 20.32 -3.01 5.77
C GLY A 107 18.93 -2.41 5.95
N VAL A 108 18.13 -2.43 4.88
CA VAL A 108 16.74 -1.95 4.90
C VAL A 108 15.87 -2.96 4.19
N ASN A 109 14.72 -3.29 4.78
CA ASN A 109 13.66 -3.98 4.09
C ASN A 109 12.58 -3.00 3.68
N MET A 110 12.07 -3.18 2.45
CA MET A 110 10.82 -2.63 1.99
C MET A 110 9.83 -3.77 1.82
N PHE A 111 8.61 -3.61 2.32
CA PHE A 111 7.60 -4.66 2.29
C PHE A 111 6.21 -4.06 2.08
N LEU A 112 5.43 -4.63 1.20
CA LEU A 112 4.05 -4.27 0.94
C LEU A 112 3.21 -5.54 1.01
N ALA A 113 2.18 -5.54 1.85
CA ALA A 113 1.18 -6.59 1.92
C ALA A 113 -0.07 -6.14 1.14
N ASP A 114 -0.47 -6.92 0.14
CA ASP A 114 -1.66 -6.68 -0.66
C ASP A 114 -2.66 -7.82 -0.47
N GLY A 115 -3.71 -7.55 0.30
CA GLY A 115 -4.73 -8.51 0.68
C GLY A 115 -4.44 -9.32 1.95
N VAL A 116 -5.50 -9.93 2.49
CA VAL A 116 -5.49 -10.67 3.76
C VAL A 116 -4.48 -11.82 3.75
N ALA A 117 -4.39 -12.56 2.65
CA ALA A 117 -3.47 -13.69 2.53
C ALA A 117 -1.99 -13.28 2.54
N ALA A 118 -1.70 -12.02 2.20
CA ALA A 118 -0.38 -11.42 2.27
C ALA A 118 -0.08 -10.77 3.64
N GLY A 119 -1.06 -10.77 4.57
CA GLY A 119 -0.92 -10.18 5.90
C GLY A 119 -1.29 -8.71 5.97
N GLN A 120 -2.07 -8.18 5.03
CA GLN A 120 -2.58 -6.82 5.13
C GLN A 120 -3.61 -6.71 6.26
N GLU A 121 -3.32 -5.85 7.24
CA GLU A 121 -4.21 -5.62 8.40
C GLU A 121 -5.03 -4.34 8.23
N VAL A 122 -4.45 -3.28 7.69
CA VAL A 122 -5.14 -2.02 7.39
C VAL A 122 -5.38 -1.93 5.89
N PHE A 123 -6.66 -1.85 5.49
CA PHE A 123 -7.08 -1.71 4.09
C PHE A 123 -6.97 -0.27 3.60
N HIS A 124 -5.78 0.23 3.67
CA HIS A 124 -5.24 1.42 3.06
C HIS A 124 -3.80 1.07 2.70
N LEU A 125 -3.47 1.07 1.43
CA LEU A 125 -2.18 0.63 0.92
C LEU A 125 -1.04 1.33 1.66
N HIS A 126 -0.08 0.56 2.12
CA HIS A 126 1.09 1.07 2.85
C HIS A 126 2.33 0.27 2.53
N LEU A 127 3.38 0.98 2.20
CA LEU A 127 4.70 0.43 1.97
C LEU A 127 5.53 0.61 3.25
N HIS A 128 5.90 -0.49 3.87
CA HIS A 128 6.79 -0.52 5.03
C HIS A 128 8.22 -0.29 4.60
N VAL A 129 8.95 0.54 5.34
CA VAL A 129 10.39 0.78 5.19
C VAL A 129 11.01 0.73 6.57
N PHE A 130 11.85 -0.27 6.83
CA PHE A 130 12.41 -0.44 8.17
C PHE A 130 13.87 -0.91 8.15
N PRO A 131 14.68 -0.42 9.12
CA PRO A 131 16.07 -0.80 9.23
C PRO A 131 16.20 -2.23 9.72
N ARG A 132 17.29 -2.88 9.29
CA ARG A 132 17.66 -4.24 9.67
C ARG A 132 19.09 -4.24 10.21
N TYR A 133 19.34 -5.15 11.15
CA TYR A 133 20.67 -5.43 11.67
C TYR A 133 20.79 -6.89 12.10
N ARG A 134 21.99 -7.40 12.19
CA ARG A 134 22.22 -8.79 12.60
C ARG A 134 21.67 -9.05 13.98
N GLY A 135 20.86 -10.10 14.10
CA GLY A 135 20.25 -10.50 15.38
C GLY A 135 18.96 -9.75 15.74
N ASP A 136 18.38 -8.96 14.86
CA ASP A 136 17.10 -8.26 15.07
C ASP A 136 15.88 -9.21 15.14
N ARG A 137 16.10 -10.51 14.93
CA ARG A 137 15.11 -11.60 15.03
C ARG A 137 13.93 -11.50 14.05
N PHE A 138 13.92 -10.54 13.15
CA PHE A 138 12.93 -10.49 12.08
C PHE A 138 13.43 -11.27 10.87
N GLY A 139 12.59 -12.10 10.28
CA GLY A 139 12.90 -12.83 9.07
C GLY A 139 11.66 -13.33 8.37
N PHE A 140 11.70 -13.34 7.04
CA PHE A 140 10.78 -14.15 6.27
C PHE A 140 11.20 -15.60 6.40
N VAL A 141 10.31 -16.46 6.86
CA VAL A 141 10.55 -17.90 6.81
C VAL A 141 10.28 -18.34 5.36
N TRP A 142 11.35 -18.41 4.58
CA TRP A 142 11.25 -19.11 3.30
C TRP A 142 11.02 -20.58 3.63
N ASN A 143 9.88 -21.10 3.20
CA ASN A 143 9.61 -22.52 3.38
C ASN A 143 10.60 -23.33 2.50
N SER A 144 11.76 -23.67 3.09
CA SER A 144 12.76 -24.53 2.45
C SER A 144 12.27 -25.97 2.24
N SER A 145 11.08 -26.28 2.77
CA SER A 145 10.36 -27.54 2.60
C SER A 145 9.36 -27.49 1.45
N LEU A 146 9.51 -26.58 0.47
CA LEU A 146 8.79 -26.74 -0.79
C LEU A 146 9.16 -28.13 -1.33
N PRO A 147 8.20 -29.05 -1.47
CA PRO A 147 8.48 -30.46 -1.80
C PRO A 147 9.02 -30.63 -3.21
N HIS A 148 9.12 -29.54 -3.96
CA HIS A 148 9.42 -29.58 -5.38
C HIS A 148 10.11 -28.29 -5.82
N ILE A 149 11.27 -28.44 -6.47
CA ILE A 149 11.87 -27.38 -7.27
C ILE A 149 11.24 -27.48 -8.65
N PRO A 150 10.49 -26.45 -9.11
CA PRO A 150 9.79 -26.51 -10.38
C PRO A 150 10.76 -26.78 -11.54
N ALA A 151 10.36 -27.64 -12.48
CA ALA A 151 11.09 -27.85 -13.71
C ALA A 151 11.04 -26.61 -14.62
N ARG A 152 11.95 -26.50 -15.57
CA ARG A 152 12.05 -25.33 -16.45
C ARG A 152 10.76 -25.09 -17.24
N ASP A 153 10.15 -26.11 -17.78
CA ASP A 153 8.90 -26.08 -18.54
C ASP A 153 7.69 -25.64 -17.71
N GLU A 154 7.63 -26.02 -16.43
CA GLU A 154 6.62 -25.50 -15.49
C GLU A 154 6.79 -23.99 -15.28
N LEU A 155 8.02 -23.53 -15.04
CA LEU A 155 8.34 -22.11 -14.87
C LEU A 155 7.99 -21.31 -16.15
N ASP A 156 8.33 -21.84 -17.32
CA ASP A 156 8.06 -21.19 -18.61
C ASP A 156 6.55 -21.10 -18.86
N THR A 157 5.79 -22.14 -18.51
CA THR A 157 4.32 -22.14 -18.60
C THR A 157 3.70 -21.05 -17.72
N VAL A 158 4.14 -20.96 -16.47
CA VAL A 158 3.64 -19.93 -15.53
C VAL A 158 4.02 -18.52 -16.01
N ALA A 159 5.26 -18.34 -16.48
CA ALA A 159 5.72 -17.07 -17.01
C ALA A 159 4.88 -16.58 -18.21
N GLU A 160 4.55 -17.50 -19.15
CA GLU A 160 3.69 -17.15 -20.30
C GLU A 160 2.25 -16.77 -19.87
N ASN A 161 1.70 -17.44 -18.84
CA ASN A 161 0.40 -17.07 -18.30
C ASN A 161 0.41 -15.68 -17.66
N ILE A 162 1.47 -15.34 -16.92
CA ILE A 162 1.63 -14.00 -16.33
C ILE A 162 1.78 -12.94 -17.43
N LYS A 163 2.61 -13.19 -18.46
CA LYS A 163 2.77 -12.27 -19.59
C LYS A 163 1.45 -11.96 -20.30
N LYS A 164 0.59 -12.98 -20.50
CA LYS A 164 -0.74 -12.78 -21.11
C LYS A 164 -1.67 -11.94 -20.24
N ALA A 165 -1.49 -11.97 -18.93
CA ALA A 165 -2.28 -11.16 -18.00
C ALA A 165 -1.77 -9.72 -17.86
N LEU A 166 -0.57 -9.40 -18.34
CA LEU A 166 0.01 -8.05 -18.34
C LEU A 166 -0.43 -7.20 -19.54
N THR A 167 -1.02 -7.81 -20.56
CA THR A 167 -1.56 -7.15 -21.78
C THR A 167 -3.06 -6.94 -21.71
#